data_0140a1010061e09b3331f2be78ee0577
#
_entry.id   0140a1010061e09b3331f2be78ee0577
#
_cell.length_a   1.000
_cell.length_b   1.000
_cell.length_c   1.000
_cell.angle_alpha   90.00
_cell.angle_beta   90.00
_cell.angle_gamma   90.00
#
_symmetry.space_group_name_H-M   'P 1'
#
loop_
_entity.id
_entity.type
_entity.pdbx_description
1 polymer ?
#
loop_
_entity_poly.entity_id
_entity_poly.type
_entity_poly.pdbx_seq_one_letter_code
_entity_poly.pdbx_strand_id
1 'polypeptide(L)'
;MSSMPAVASTPVLLFVQGTEQRRIVIDHTPFTIGRKTDRDLPIPDSRVSREHASIIAEGGNYYIVDLGSRTGVYVNRMRRERHPLEPNDRCDFGLEDFYFVFEPTTAASSSSEFLSQISMAPRGGAGSELQQLRLFLEAARRLRTTGVVADAIATLLDCTLRLTRAERGFVFLRGSDGGLHLGAGRTSKGETLRDDSTISHSMLQQAADSGSEFVVGDTSESADLAGRASIMIQDLRTVIAIPLRRASRQHADNGGSARLNKGGSAPHPVLGVLYLDSRFTSGDLSGVSQDILHAIAREAAGLLENAHLAEVEEAARRYQQELSIAARIQQRLMSVRIPDVPFAEVQGRNLPCQEIGGDFFDVVRTPDAIAVVLTDVSGKGVSAALLGSVIQGMIYSQLAQGISLENAVAAAHNFLCEKDVGDKYATMVVARLWENGELDLLNCGHVPPRLFSGGKITEPDNINPPIGLLPDVSFRGMRMQLKPGDRLILTTDGVVEAENGSGEFFGYERLDRAAAASFEAIFQAVKEFCGSSPLQDDCTVVELVYSAAKAASAA
;
A
#
# COMPACT_ATOMS: atom_id res chain seq x y z
N MET A 1 8.86 50.32 -32.21
CA MET A 1 9.30 49.00 -31.65
C MET A 1 8.20 48.51 -30.76
N SER A 2 7.34 47.71 -31.35
CA SER A 2 6.13 47.19 -30.67
C SER A 2 6.48 45.84 -30.03
N SER A 3 6.40 45.78 -28.72
CA SER A 3 6.59 44.54 -27.96
C SER A 3 5.40 43.60 -28.22
N MET A 4 5.66 42.43 -28.76
CA MET A 4 4.67 41.34 -28.82
C MET A 4 4.27 40.94 -27.40
N PRO A 5 2.98 40.70 -27.13
CA PRO A 5 2.56 40.21 -25.83
C PRO A 5 3.05 38.77 -25.63
N ALA A 6 3.60 38.50 -24.45
CA ALA A 6 3.93 37.16 -24.01
C ALA A 6 2.66 36.26 -24.05
N VAL A 7 2.73 35.14 -24.72
CA VAL A 7 1.67 34.13 -24.73
C VAL A 7 1.50 33.65 -23.29
N ALA A 8 0.39 34.02 -22.66
CA ALA A 8 0.05 33.61 -21.31
C ALA A 8 -0.18 32.10 -21.31
N SER A 9 0.63 31.40 -20.55
CA SER A 9 0.44 29.97 -20.30
C SER A 9 -0.85 29.76 -19.50
N THR A 10 -1.76 28.93 -19.98
CA THR A 10 -3.05 28.66 -19.34
C THR A 10 -2.85 27.61 -18.23
N PRO A 11 -3.08 27.89 -16.94
CA PRO A 11 -2.87 26.95 -15.86
C PRO A 11 -3.92 25.84 -15.84
N VAL A 12 -3.59 24.74 -15.17
CA VAL A 12 -4.44 23.54 -15.05
C VAL A 12 -4.64 23.18 -13.58
N LEU A 13 -5.85 22.77 -13.22
CA LEU A 13 -6.14 22.09 -11.96
C LEU A 13 -6.21 20.59 -12.22
N LEU A 14 -5.43 19.82 -11.51
CA LEU A 14 -5.62 18.38 -11.42
C LEU A 14 -6.62 18.09 -10.29
N PHE A 15 -7.87 17.85 -10.62
CA PHE A 15 -8.91 17.46 -9.66
C PHE A 15 -8.83 15.95 -9.41
N VAL A 16 -8.76 15.55 -8.13
CA VAL A 16 -8.63 14.16 -7.68
C VAL A 16 -9.79 13.84 -6.75
N GLN A 17 -10.57 12.82 -7.08
CA GLN A 17 -11.67 12.31 -6.26
C GLN A 17 -11.61 10.78 -6.23
N GLY A 18 -11.19 10.20 -5.11
CA GLY A 18 -10.92 8.77 -5.00
C GLY A 18 -9.87 8.32 -6.01
N THR A 19 -10.27 7.47 -6.97
CA THR A 19 -9.40 6.99 -8.06
C THR A 19 -9.51 7.82 -9.34
N GLU A 20 -10.50 8.70 -9.44
CA GLU A 20 -10.68 9.54 -10.61
C GLU A 20 -9.78 10.78 -10.55
N GLN A 21 -9.11 11.04 -11.67
CA GLN A 21 -8.31 12.25 -11.87
C GLN A 21 -8.81 12.96 -13.14
N ARG A 22 -9.06 14.27 -13.02
CA ARG A 22 -9.48 15.11 -14.16
C ARG A 22 -8.57 16.32 -14.24
N ARG A 23 -8.07 16.61 -15.43
CA ARG A 23 -7.38 17.86 -15.74
C ARG A 23 -8.39 18.91 -16.19
N ILE A 24 -8.41 20.03 -15.51
CA ILE A 24 -9.36 21.13 -15.74
C ILE A 24 -8.52 22.36 -16.07
N VAL A 25 -8.70 22.89 -17.27
CA VAL A 25 -7.98 24.08 -17.76
C VAL A 25 -8.66 25.32 -17.19
N ILE A 26 -7.88 26.23 -16.60
CA ILE A 26 -8.36 27.55 -16.19
C ILE A 26 -8.20 28.50 -17.39
N ASP A 27 -9.19 28.51 -18.26
CA ASP A 27 -9.18 29.28 -19.51
C ASP A 27 -9.64 30.74 -19.33
N HIS A 28 -10.25 31.05 -18.18
CA HIS A 28 -10.67 32.40 -17.81
C HIS A 28 -10.58 32.64 -16.32
N THR A 29 -10.62 33.89 -15.88
CA THR A 29 -10.71 34.28 -14.48
C THR A 29 -11.71 35.43 -14.32
N PRO A 30 -12.51 35.45 -13.26
CA PRO A 30 -12.54 34.50 -12.15
C PRO A 30 -13.06 33.12 -12.56
N PHE A 31 -12.33 32.04 -12.16
CA PHE A 31 -12.73 30.65 -12.34
C PHE A 31 -13.43 30.17 -11.06
N THR A 32 -14.69 29.77 -11.15
CA THR A 32 -15.56 29.54 -9.99
C THR A 32 -15.69 28.06 -9.64
N ILE A 33 -15.64 27.77 -8.32
CA ILE A 33 -15.72 26.41 -7.79
C ILE A 33 -16.85 26.33 -6.76
N GLY A 34 -17.71 25.31 -6.84
CA GLY A 34 -18.79 25.17 -5.89
C GLY A 34 -19.78 24.06 -6.24
N ARG A 35 -20.83 23.90 -5.41
CA ARG A 35 -21.82 22.83 -5.59
C ARG A 35 -22.82 23.06 -6.70
N LYS A 36 -23.05 24.31 -7.14
CA LYS A 36 -23.97 24.60 -8.23
C LYS A 36 -23.42 24.08 -9.56
N THR A 37 -24.30 23.58 -10.41
CA THR A 37 -23.95 23.03 -11.72
C THR A 37 -23.53 24.07 -12.75
N ASP A 38 -23.78 25.34 -12.47
CA ASP A 38 -23.38 26.50 -13.28
C ASP A 38 -21.98 27.06 -12.93
N ARG A 39 -21.22 26.38 -12.09
CA ARG A 39 -19.83 26.72 -11.78
C ARG A 39 -18.87 26.11 -12.79
N ASP A 40 -17.71 26.71 -12.95
CA ASP A 40 -16.65 26.23 -13.87
C ASP A 40 -16.12 24.86 -13.40
N LEU A 41 -16.02 24.65 -12.08
CA LEU A 41 -15.81 23.35 -11.45
C LEU A 41 -16.96 23.02 -10.51
N PRO A 42 -18.01 22.31 -10.98
CA PRO A 42 -19.09 21.86 -10.13
C PRO A 42 -18.68 20.62 -9.31
N ILE A 43 -18.84 20.70 -8.00
CA ILE A 43 -18.59 19.59 -7.06
C ILE A 43 -19.92 19.23 -6.38
N PRO A 44 -20.61 18.16 -6.78
CA PRO A 44 -21.97 17.83 -6.33
C PRO A 44 -21.96 17.17 -4.93
N ASP A 45 -21.33 17.80 -3.94
CA ASP A 45 -21.27 17.38 -2.54
C ASP A 45 -22.03 18.38 -1.66
N SER A 46 -22.91 17.88 -0.79
CA SER A 46 -23.74 18.71 0.11
C SER A 46 -22.90 19.50 1.13
N ARG A 47 -21.70 19.08 1.41
CA ARG A 47 -20.74 19.73 2.31
C ARG A 47 -20.08 20.95 1.66
N VAL A 48 -20.01 20.98 0.30
CA VAL A 48 -19.48 22.10 -0.46
C VAL A 48 -20.53 23.22 -0.60
N SER A 49 -20.13 24.46 -0.38
CA SER A 49 -21.01 25.63 -0.52
C SER A 49 -21.43 25.82 -2.00
N ARG A 50 -22.59 26.44 -2.25
CA ARG A 50 -23.09 26.71 -3.62
C ARG A 50 -22.08 27.50 -4.44
N GLU A 51 -21.43 28.48 -3.82
CA GLU A 51 -20.28 29.24 -4.28
C GLU A 51 -19.23 29.08 -3.19
N HIS A 52 -18.18 28.33 -3.46
CA HIS A 52 -17.24 27.95 -2.41
C HIS A 52 -15.94 28.74 -2.53
N ALA A 53 -15.32 28.69 -3.69
CA ALA A 53 -14.06 29.35 -3.94
C ALA A 53 -14.01 29.92 -5.35
N SER A 54 -13.07 30.83 -5.59
CA SER A 54 -12.76 31.32 -6.93
C SER A 54 -11.25 31.41 -7.12
N ILE A 55 -10.79 31.13 -8.34
CA ILE A 55 -9.42 31.40 -8.74
C ILE A 55 -9.41 32.67 -9.58
N ILE A 56 -8.59 33.62 -9.17
CA ILE A 56 -8.42 34.92 -9.85
C ILE A 56 -6.98 35.11 -10.28
N ALA A 57 -6.79 35.86 -11.36
CA ALA A 57 -5.45 36.27 -11.85
C ALA A 57 -5.20 37.72 -11.54
N GLU A 58 -4.11 38.05 -10.84
CA GLU A 58 -3.68 39.38 -10.53
C GLU A 58 -2.16 39.51 -10.66
N GLY A 59 -1.70 40.52 -11.40
CA GLY A 59 -0.26 40.79 -11.55
C GLY A 59 0.56 39.64 -12.14
N GLY A 60 -0.07 38.74 -12.93
CA GLY A 60 0.58 37.56 -13.51
C GLY A 60 0.61 36.33 -12.61
N ASN A 61 0.06 36.44 -11.40
CA ASN A 61 -0.06 35.32 -10.44
C ASN A 61 -1.53 34.90 -10.28
N TYR A 62 -1.73 33.64 -9.94
CA TYR A 62 -3.06 33.09 -9.65
C TYR A 62 -3.25 33.01 -8.14
N TYR A 63 -4.46 33.33 -7.69
CA TYR A 63 -4.86 33.29 -6.27
C TYR A 63 -6.13 32.46 -6.12
N ILE A 64 -6.17 31.58 -5.12
CA ILE A 64 -7.42 30.98 -4.68
C ILE A 64 -8.01 31.85 -3.57
N VAL A 65 -9.31 32.11 -3.65
CA VAL A 65 -10.06 32.97 -2.72
C VAL A 65 -11.28 32.19 -2.20
N ASP A 66 -11.44 32.13 -0.88
CA ASP A 66 -12.64 31.61 -0.23
C ASP A 66 -13.79 32.63 -0.36
N LEU A 67 -14.91 32.22 -0.89
CA LEU A 67 -16.09 33.09 -1.08
C LEU A 67 -17.02 33.09 0.17
N GLY A 68 -16.47 32.93 1.38
CA GLY A 68 -17.24 32.82 2.61
C GLY A 68 -17.89 31.44 2.76
N SER A 69 -17.18 30.41 2.38
CA SER A 69 -17.66 29.04 2.39
C SER A 69 -17.85 28.51 3.82
N ARG A 70 -18.73 27.49 3.96
CA ARG A 70 -19.04 26.91 5.28
C ARG A 70 -17.89 26.12 5.88
N THR A 71 -17.17 25.36 5.07
CA THR A 71 -16.06 24.50 5.51
C THR A 71 -14.69 25.16 5.35
N GLY A 72 -14.57 26.21 4.52
CA GLY A 72 -13.32 26.93 4.27
C GLY A 72 -12.51 26.32 3.11
N VAL A 73 -11.52 27.08 2.66
CA VAL A 73 -10.51 26.67 1.68
C VAL A 73 -9.21 26.37 2.41
N TYR A 74 -8.62 25.21 2.12
CA TYR A 74 -7.35 24.78 2.68
C TYR A 74 -6.33 24.65 1.56
N VAL A 75 -5.15 25.24 1.78
CA VAL A 75 -3.99 25.07 0.90
C VAL A 75 -2.88 24.42 1.71
N ASN A 76 -2.40 23.27 1.27
CA ASN A 76 -1.39 22.47 1.96
C ASN A 76 -1.76 22.20 3.42
N ARG A 77 -3.05 21.86 3.66
CA ARG A 77 -3.68 21.59 4.99
C ARG A 77 -3.82 22.83 5.90
N MET A 78 -3.53 24.03 5.42
CA MET A 78 -3.74 25.27 6.18
C MET A 78 -4.92 26.03 5.62
N ARG A 79 -5.87 26.43 6.51
CA ARG A 79 -7.03 27.24 6.12
C ARG A 79 -6.58 28.62 5.65
N ARG A 80 -7.11 29.06 4.50
CA ARG A 80 -6.78 30.34 3.86
C ARG A 80 -8.05 31.02 3.36
N GLU A 81 -8.15 32.31 3.58
CA GLU A 81 -9.17 33.16 2.93
C GLU A 81 -8.74 33.55 1.53
N ARG A 82 -7.44 33.79 1.35
CA ARG A 82 -6.80 34.09 0.07
C ARG A 82 -5.35 33.56 0.09
N HIS A 83 -4.93 32.91 -1.00
CA HIS A 83 -3.58 32.38 -1.10
C HIS A 83 -3.05 32.45 -2.54
N PRO A 84 -1.82 32.95 -2.77
CA PRO A 84 -1.17 32.84 -4.08
C PRO A 84 -0.88 31.37 -4.38
N LEU A 85 -1.34 30.87 -5.52
CA LEU A 85 -1.14 29.50 -5.94
C LEU A 85 0.26 29.31 -6.51
N GLU A 86 1.02 28.41 -5.90
CA GLU A 86 2.33 27.96 -6.36
C GLU A 86 2.21 26.58 -7.03
N PRO A 87 3.18 26.21 -7.90
CA PRO A 87 3.21 24.89 -8.53
C PRO A 87 3.15 23.77 -7.48
N ASN A 88 2.25 22.81 -7.69
CA ASN A 88 1.96 21.67 -6.79
C ASN A 88 1.25 22.02 -5.48
N ASP A 89 0.70 23.22 -5.32
CA ASP A 89 -0.16 23.51 -4.19
C ASP A 89 -1.40 22.60 -4.20
N ARG A 90 -1.58 21.88 -3.10
CA ARG A 90 -2.77 21.05 -2.88
C ARG A 90 -3.84 21.87 -2.19
N CYS A 91 -4.96 22.01 -2.86
CA CYS A 91 -6.13 22.71 -2.34
C CYS A 91 -7.26 21.72 -2.04
N ASP A 92 -7.94 21.90 -0.91
CA ASP A 92 -9.14 21.16 -0.54
C ASP A 92 -10.12 22.04 0.24
N PHE A 93 -11.30 21.51 0.55
CA PHE A 93 -12.36 22.24 1.26
C PHE A 93 -12.61 21.72 2.67
N GLY A 94 -11.55 21.21 3.33
CA GLY A 94 -11.65 20.55 4.63
C GLY A 94 -12.32 19.17 4.54
N LEU A 95 -12.29 18.55 3.34
CA LEU A 95 -12.86 17.25 3.03
C LEU A 95 -11.72 16.37 2.50
N GLU A 96 -11.59 15.15 3.04
CA GLU A 96 -10.53 14.23 2.64
C GLU A 96 -10.84 13.49 1.33
N ASP A 97 -12.11 13.53 0.87
CA ASP A 97 -12.63 12.72 -0.24
C ASP A 97 -12.18 13.23 -1.61
N PHE A 98 -11.80 14.50 -1.71
CA PHE A 98 -11.29 15.11 -2.94
C PHE A 98 -10.37 16.30 -2.65
N TYR A 99 -9.52 16.59 -3.61
CA TYR A 99 -8.64 17.76 -3.62
C TYR A 99 -8.27 18.13 -5.05
N PHE A 100 -7.67 19.29 -5.24
CA PHE A 100 -7.09 19.68 -6.51
C PHE A 100 -5.67 20.20 -6.31
N VAL A 101 -4.82 19.95 -7.31
CA VAL A 101 -3.43 20.41 -7.35
C VAL A 101 -3.32 21.43 -8.45
N PHE A 102 -2.71 22.58 -8.14
CA PHE A 102 -2.44 23.62 -9.11
C PHE A 102 -1.19 23.29 -9.92
N GLU A 103 -1.35 23.14 -11.23
CA GLU A 103 -0.26 22.89 -12.16
C GLU A 103 -0.13 24.10 -13.10
N PRO A 104 0.95 24.88 -13.04
CA PRO A 104 1.23 25.86 -14.09
C PRO A 104 1.50 25.10 -15.39
N THR A 105 0.95 25.59 -16.50
CA THR A 105 1.12 24.95 -17.81
C THR A 105 2.57 25.09 -18.30
N THR A 106 3.47 24.30 -17.75
CA THR A 106 4.84 24.20 -18.24
C THR A 106 5.16 22.86 -18.87
N ALA A 107 4.30 21.84 -18.71
CA ALA A 107 4.61 20.47 -19.15
C ALA A 107 4.40 20.23 -20.65
N ALA A 108 3.37 20.81 -21.27
CA ALA A 108 3.13 20.62 -22.72
C ALA A 108 3.91 21.63 -23.57
N SER A 109 4.05 22.88 -23.10
CA SER A 109 4.86 23.91 -23.79
C SER A 109 6.36 23.64 -23.63
N SER A 110 6.83 23.13 -22.49
CA SER A 110 8.25 22.81 -22.31
C SER A 110 8.73 21.68 -23.22
N SER A 111 7.90 20.69 -23.51
CA SER A 111 8.26 19.63 -24.46
C SER A 111 8.37 20.15 -25.89
N SER A 112 7.42 21.02 -26.35
CA SER A 112 7.44 21.56 -27.69
C SER A 112 8.46 22.70 -27.87
N GLU A 113 8.64 23.60 -26.88
CA GLU A 113 9.70 24.60 -26.88
C GLU A 113 11.08 23.96 -26.78
N PHE A 114 11.22 22.91 -25.98
CA PHE A 114 12.46 22.19 -25.85
C PHE A 114 12.80 21.40 -27.13
N LEU A 115 11.81 20.76 -27.75
CA LEU A 115 11.98 20.17 -29.09
C LEU A 115 12.33 21.20 -30.15
N SER A 116 11.83 22.43 -30.04
CA SER A 116 12.21 23.55 -30.93
C SER A 116 13.64 24.01 -30.68
N GLN A 117 14.11 24.04 -29.42
CA GLN A 117 15.50 24.38 -29.07
C GLN A 117 16.51 23.33 -29.57
N ILE A 118 16.16 22.02 -29.46
CA ILE A 118 16.96 20.93 -30.06
C ILE A 118 16.98 21.07 -31.61
N SER A 119 15.86 21.49 -32.21
CA SER A 119 15.73 21.69 -33.66
C SER A 119 16.52 22.86 -34.19
N MET A 120 16.81 23.86 -33.37
CA MET A 120 17.54 25.12 -33.74
C MET A 120 19.06 25.06 -33.47
N ALA A 121 19.57 23.97 -32.87
CA ALA A 121 21.02 23.83 -32.66
C ALA A 121 21.79 23.81 -34.00
N PRO A 122 22.95 24.50 -34.13
CA PRO A 122 23.67 24.60 -35.38
C PRO A 122 24.12 23.23 -35.88
N ARG A 123 23.88 22.96 -37.14
CA ARG A 123 24.28 21.73 -37.85
C ARG A 123 25.76 21.80 -38.21
N GLY A 124 26.60 21.02 -37.50
CA GLY A 124 27.99 20.80 -37.91
C GLY A 124 28.98 20.65 -36.74
N GLY A 125 29.54 19.44 -36.62
CA GLY A 125 30.68 19.06 -35.77
C GLY A 125 30.34 18.22 -34.52
N ALA A 126 31.26 17.37 -34.10
CA ALA A 126 31.13 16.48 -32.94
C ALA A 126 30.73 17.17 -31.61
N GLY A 127 30.95 18.49 -31.50
CA GLY A 127 30.49 19.30 -30.36
C GLY A 127 28.97 19.51 -30.31
N SER A 128 28.29 19.49 -31.47
CA SER A 128 26.84 19.68 -31.61
C SER A 128 26.06 18.43 -31.12
N GLU A 129 26.55 17.24 -31.39
CA GLU A 129 25.92 15.97 -30.99
C GLU A 129 25.98 15.74 -29.48
N LEU A 130 27.11 16.03 -28.85
CA LEU A 130 27.27 16.00 -27.39
C LEU A 130 26.37 17.02 -26.68
N GLN A 131 26.19 18.20 -27.29
CA GLN A 131 25.29 19.22 -26.74
C GLN A 131 23.81 18.80 -26.85
N GLN A 132 23.42 18.18 -27.97
CA GLN A 132 22.06 17.63 -28.15
C GLN A 132 21.80 16.48 -27.17
N LEU A 133 22.75 15.57 -26.97
CA LEU A 133 22.67 14.49 -25.99
C LEU A 133 22.56 15.03 -24.56
N ARG A 134 23.33 16.06 -24.21
CA ARG A 134 23.26 16.68 -22.88
C ARG A 134 21.90 17.33 -22.62
N LEU A 135 21.36 18.05 -23.58
CA LEU A 135 20.02 18.63 -23.50
C LEU A 135 18.94 17.55 -23.39
N PHE A 136 19.09 16.45 -24.12
CA PHE A 136 18.20 15.30 -24.03
C PHE A 136 18.23 14.65 -22.64
N LEU A 137 19.41 14.37 -22.10
CA LEU A 137 19.55 13.77 -20.75
C LEU A 137 18.99 14.69 -19.65
N GLU A 138 19.09 16.01 -19.84
CA GLU A 138 18.52 16.98 -18.91
C GLU A 138 16.99 17.02 -18.99
N ALA A 139 16.41 16.90 -20.19
CA ALA A 139 14.96 16.76 -20.37
C ALA A 139 14.42 15.46 -19.81
N ALA A 140 15.07 14.33 -20.09
CA ALA A 140 14.69 13.04 -19.57
C ALA A 140 14.71 13.01 -18.01
N ARG A 141 15.68 13.70 -17.39
CA ARG A 141 15.72 13.87 -15.94
C ARG A 141 14.55 14.70 -15.40
N ARG A 142 14.13 15.75 -16.11
CA ARG A 142 12.97 16.59 -15.72
C ARG A 142 11.65 15.83 -15.89
N LEU A 143 11.52 14.99 -16.91
CA LEU A 143 10.34 14.14 -17.15
C LEU A 143 10.14 13.06 -16.08
N ARG A 144 11.18 12.67 -15.34
CA ARG A 144 11.07 11.76 -14.18
C ARG A 144 10.13 12.28 -13.08
N THR A 145 9.91 13.58 -13.01
CA THR A 145 9.09 14.22 -11.98
C THR A 145 7.63 14.39 -12.37
N THR A 146 7.26 14.17 -13.65
CA THR A 146 5.92 14.50 -14.19
C THR A 146 4.96 13.32 -14.37
N GLY A 147 5.35 12.08 -14.04
CA GLY A 147 4.40 10.96 -13.90
C GLY A 147 3.79 10.37 -15.19
N VAL A 148 4.11 10.87 -16.39
CA VAL A 148 3.59 10.32 -17.66
C VAL A 148 4.69 9.60 -18.42
N VAL A 149 4.87 8.31 -18.08
CA VAL A 149 5.92 7.45 -18.67
C VAL A 149 5.78 7.31 -20.18
N ALA A 150 4.56 7.21 -20.70
CA ALA A 150 4.30 7.07 -22.13
C ALA A 150 4.82 8.26 -22.93
N ASP A 151 4.63 9.49 -22.43
CA ASP A 151 5.10 10.72 -23.11
C ASP A 151 6.63 10.85 -23.02
N ALA A 152 7.22 10.38 -21.91
CA ALA A 152 8.67 10.35 -21.75
C ALA A 152 9.33 9.37 -22.73
N ILE A 153 8.76 8.18 -22.91
CA ILE A 153 9.23 7.18 -23.87
C ILE A 153 9.05 7.67 -25.31
N ALA A 154 7.91 8.31 -25.63
CA ALA A 154 7.67 8.87 -26.95
C ALA A 154 8.69 9.97 -27.28
N THR A 155 8.97 10.87 -26.34
CA THR A 155 9.99 11.94 -26.49
C THR A 155 11.39 11.33 -26.67
N LEU A 156 11.72 10.28 -25.93
CA LEU A 156 12.96 9.54 -26.05
C LEU A 156 13.11 8.92 -27.45
N LEU A 157 12.05 8.30 -27.97
CA LEU A 157 12.04 7.76 -29.33
C LEU A 157 12.25 8.86 -30.39
N ASP A 158 11.54 10.00 -30.29
CA ASP A 158 11.69 11.11 -31.22
C ASP A 158 13.13 11.66 -31.23
N CYS A 159 13.78 11.78 -30.08
CA CYS A 159 15.18 12.18 -29.98
C CYS A 159 16.12 11.12 -30.58
N THR A 160 15.87 9.84 -30.28
CA THR A 160 16.67 8.72 -30.81
C THR A 160 16.62 8.66 -32.34
N LEU A 161 15.41 8.80 -32.92
CA LEU A 161 15.22 8.80 -34.38
C LEU A 161 15.94 9.97 -35.06
N ARG A 162 15.94 11.15 -34.45
CA ARG A 162 16.69 12.32 -34.96
C ARG A 162 18.19 12.11 -34.92
N LEU A 163 18.71 11.52 -33.85
CA LEU A 163 20.15 11.27 -33.69
C LEU A 163 20.64 10.15 -34.61
N THR A 164 19.85 9.07 -34.76
CA THR A 164 20.21 7.90 -35.55
C THR A 164 19.82 8.02 -37.01
N ARG A 165 18.93 8.97 -37.36
CA ARG A 165 18.31 9.09 -38.70
C ARG A 165 17.54 7.83 -39.13
N ALA A 166 17.20 6.95 -38.19
CA ALA A 166 16.35 5.80 -38.45
C ALA A 166 14.93 6.24 -38.84
N GLU A 167 14.24 5.47 -39.68
CA GLU A 167 12.89 5.81 -40.14
C GLU A 167 11.85 5.56 -39.04
N ARG A 168 12.02 4.49 -38.25
CA ARG A 168 11.08 4.05 -37.23
C ARG A 168 11.82 3.62 -35.97
N GLY A 169 11.16 3.82 -34.84
CA GLY A 169 11.65 3.40 -33.54
C GLY A 169 10.50 2.88 -32.67
N PHE A 170 10.81 1.85 -31.89
CA PHE A 170 9.87 1.19 -31.01
C PHE A 170 10.54 0.91 -29.66
N VAL A 171 9.74 0.94 -28.60
CA VAL A 171 10.11 0.42 -27.29
C VAL A 171 9.17 -0.73 -26.96
N PHE A 172 9.73 -1.89 -26.73
CA PHE A 172 9.01 -3.07 -26.27
C PHE A 172 9.29 -3.27 -24.79
N LEU A 173 8.26 -3.64 -24.04
CA LEU A 173 8.31 -3.87 -22.60
C LEU A 173 8.12 -5.36 -22.33
N ARG A 174 8.85 -5.90 -21.38
CA ARG A 174 8.68 -7.30 -20.95
C ARG A 174 7.51 -7.38 -19.97
N GLY A 175 6.47 -8.12 -20.34
CA GLY A 175 5.31 -8.37 -19.49
C GLY A 175 5.57 -9.40 -18.40
N SER A 176 4.62 -9.56 -17.48
CA SER A 176 4.64 -10.59 -16.43
C SER A 176 4.58 -12.02 -16.98
N ASP A 177 4.08 -12.19 -18.20
CA ASP A 177 4.07 -13.45 -18.98
C ASP A 177 5.43 -13.80 -19.61
N GLY A 178 6.43 -12.90 -19.46
CA GLY A 178 7.76 -13.01 -20.09
C GLY A 178 7.80 -12.60 -21.55
N GLY A 179 6.64 -12.30 -22.18
CA GLY A 179 6.53 -11.80 -23.55
C GLY A 179 6.95 -10.34 -23.69
N LEU A 180 7.21 -9.93 -24.95
CA LEU A 180 7.49 -8.53 -25.28
C LEU A 180 6.23 -7.90 -25.89
N HIS A 181 5.79 -6.79 -25.29
CA HIS A 181 4.62 -6.04 -25.72
C HIS A 181 5.01 -4.66 -26.19
N LEU A 182 4.39 -4.17 -27.26
CA LEU A 182 4.64 -2.83 -27.77
C LEU A 182 4.24 -1.76 -26.73
N GLY A 183 5.22 -1.04 -26.20
CA GLY A 183 5.03 0.06 -25.29
C GLY A 183 4.85 1.41 -25.99
N ALA A 184 5.65 1.67 -27.01
CA ALA A 184 5.54 2.86 -27.85
C ALA A 184 6.20 2.64 -29.22
N GLY A 185 5.67 3.29 -30.27
CA GLY A 185 6.23 3.31 -31.60
C GLY A 185 6.14 4.69 -32.26
N ARG A 186 7.19 5.14 -32.95
CA ARG A 186 7.29 6.44 -33.59
C ARG A 186 7.97 6.35 -34.96
N THR A 187 7.57 7.24 -35.88
CA THR A 187 8.30 7.50 -37.13
C THR A 187 9.22 8.71 -36.99
N SER A 188 10.20 8.83 -37.88
CA SER A 188 11.07 10.02 -37.98
C SER A 188 10.30 11.32 -38.26
N LYS A 189 9.04 11.23 -38.71
CA LYS A 189 8.12 12.36 -38.91
C LYS A 189 7.31 12.72 -37.66
N GLY A 190 7.46 11.97 -36.55
CA GLY A 190 6.75 12.18 -35.31
C GLY A 190 5.38 11.51 -35.25
N GLU A 191 5.04 10.62 -36.19
CA GLU A 191 3.77 9.88 -36.20
C GLU A 191 3.83 8.71 -35.21
N THR A 192 2.75 8.46 -34.48
CA THR A 192 2.65 7.32 -33.57
C THR A 192 2.33 6.04 -34.32
N LEU A 193 3.14 5.00 -34.10
CA LEU A 193 2.93 3.66 -34.62
C LEU A 193 2.28 2.78 -33.52
N ARG A 194 1.18 2.12 -33.87
CA ARG A 194 0.44 1.22 -32.97
C ARG A 194 0.50 -0.24 -33.40
N ASP A 195 1.13 -0.51 -34.53
CA ASP A 195 1.27 -1.84 -35.14
C ASP A 195 2.74 -2.18 -35.27
N ASP A 196 3.11 -3.38 -34.85
CA ASP A 196 4.44 -3.95 -34.89
C ASP A 196 4.59 -5.10 -35.92
N SER A 197 3.55 -5.34 -36.74
CA SER A 197 3.54 -6.40 -37.76
C SER A 197 4.67 -6.30 -38.81
N THR A 198 5.27 -5.10 -38.89
CA THR A 198 6.29 -4.75 -39.87
C THR A 198 7.71 -4.66 -39.28
N ILE A 199 8.00 -5.29 -38.17
CA ILE A 199 9.34 -5.31 -37.56
C ILE A 199 9.98 -6.72 -37.61
N SER A 200 11.27 -6.80 -37.29
CA SER A 200 11.95 -8.08 -37.14
C SER A 200 11.81 -8.65 -35.74
N HIS A 201 10.71 -9.38 -35.48
CA HIS A 201 10.46 -10.02 -34.19
C HIS A 201 11.56 -10.98 -33.74
N SER A 202 12.23 -11.64 -34.71
CA SER A 202 13.34 -12.56 -34.38
C SER A 202 14.54 -11.84 -33.78
N MET A 203 14.87 -10.64 -34.25
CA MET A 203 15.96 -9.84 -33.69
C MET A 203 15.56 -9.21 -32.35
N LEU A 204 14.33 -8.78 -32.25
CA LEU A 204 13.77 -8.27 -31.00
C LEU A 204 13.85 -9.33 -29.89
N GLN A 205 13.38 -10.55 -30.16
CA GLN A 205 13.42 -11.66 -29.20
C GLN A 205 14.86 -12.06 -28.86
N GLN A 206 15.73 -12.12 -29.85
CA GLN A 206 17.15 -12.46 -29.66
C GLN A 206 17.85 -11.41 -28.75
N ALA A 207 17.59 -10.12 -28.93
CA ALA A 207 18.11 -9.06 -28.05
C ALA A 207 17.60 -9.20 -26.61
N ALA A 208 16.33 -9.54 -26.45
CA ALA A 208 15.73 -9.72 -25.13
C ALA A 208 16.28 -10.94 -24.38
N ASP A 209 16.51 -12.06 -25.08
CA ASP A 209 16.92 -13.33 -24.47
C ASP A 209 18.42 -13.40 -24.21
N SER A 210 19.24 -12.94 -25.19
CA SER A 210 20.70 -12.89 -25.02
C SER A 210 21.12 -11.75 -24.10
N GLY A 211 20.27 -10.73 -23.95
CA GLY A 211 20.62 -9.47 -23.32
C GLY A 211 21.75 -8.73 -24.09
N SER A 212 22.09 -9.12 -25.30
CA SER A 212 23.11 -8.48 -26.12
C SER A 212 22.48 -7.56 -27.15
N GLU A 213 23.18 -6.49 -27.46
CA GLU A 213 22.75 -5.59 -28.52
C GLU A 213 22.99 -6.18 -29.90
N PHE A 214 22.13 -5.80 -30.84
CA PHE A 214 22.29 -6.10 -32.26
C PHE A 214 22.27 -4.80 -33.04
N VAL A 215 23.36 -4.51 -33.76
CA VAL A 215 23.48 -3.36 -34.63
C VAL A 215 23.91 -3.86 -35.99
N VAL A 216 23.04 -3.73 -36.99
CA VAL A 216 23.30 -4.13 -38.36
C VAL A 216 23.13 -2.92 -39.26
N GLY A 217 24.22 -2.46 -39.85
CA GLY A 217 24.26 -1.26 -40.72
C GLY A 217 23.81 -1.54 -42.15
N ASP A 218 24.07 -2.72 -42.69
CA ASP A 218 23.53 -3.20 -43.96
C ASP A 218 23.22 -4.69 -43.87
N THR A 219 21.94 -5.03 -43.93
CA THR A 219 21.46 -6.42 -43.84
C THR A 219 21.84 -7.25 -45.08
N SER A 220 22.16 -6.60 -46.21
CA SER A 220 22.56 -7.30 -47.46
C SER A 220 23.99 -7.85 -47.40
N GLU A 221 24.85 -7.31 -46.53
CA GLU A 221 26.24 -7.75 -46.37
C GLU A 221 26.39 -8.93 -45.38
N SER A 222 25.34 -9.23 -44.59
CA SER A 222 25.36 -10.26 -43.57
C SER A 222 24.66 -11.54 -44.07
N ALA A 223 25.41 -12.60 -44.38
CA ALA A 223 24.87 -13.85 -44.87
C ALA A 223 23.85 -14.51 -43.93
N ASP A 224 24.02 -14.37 -42.61
CA ASP A 224 23.12 -14.91 -41.59
C ASP A 224 21.80 -14.13 -41.48
N LEU A 225 21.75 -12.87 -41.86
CA LEU A 225 20.60 -11.97 -41.75
C LEU A 225 19.85 -11.84 -43.07
N ALA A 226 20.54 -11.93 -44.21
CA ALA A 226 19.95 -11.88 -45.55
C ALA A 226 18.93 -13.02 -45.77
N GLY A 227 19.07 -14.14 -45.05
CA GLY A 227 18.15 -15.29 -45.12
C GLY A 227 16.93 -15.21 -44.18
N ARG A 228 16.80 -14.21 -43.29
CA ARG A 228 15.64 -14.09 -42.38
C ARG A 228 14.44 -13.53 -43.13
N ALA A 229 13.35 -14.29 -43.15
CA ALA A 229 12.12 -13.95 -43.88
C ALA A 229 11.57 -12.53 -43.52
N SER A 230 11.63 -12.13 -42.26
CA SER A 230 11.14 -10.83 -41.82
C SER A 230 11.94 -9.64 -42.36
N ILE A 231 13.24 -9.81 -42.58
CA ILE A 231 14.12 -8.76 -43.16
C ILE A 231 13.92 -8.66 -44.66
N MET A 232 13.85 -9.82 -45.34
CA MET A 232 13.64 -9.90 -46.81
C MET A 232 12.27 -9.36 -47.25
N ILE A 233 11.20 -9.68 -46.50
CA ILE A 233 9.82 -9.27 -46.86
C ILE A 233 9.66 -7.75 -46.71
N GLN A 234 10.41 -7.12 -45.80
CA GLN A 234 10.22 -5.72 -45.46
C GLN A 234 11.27 -4.78 -46.07
N ASP A 235 12.22 -5.32 -46.80
CA ASP A 235 13.33 -4.56 -47.42
C ASP A 235 14.10 -3.68 -46.43
N LEU A 236 14.26 -4.20 -45.16
CA LEU A 236 14.97 -3.48 -44.10
C LEU A 236 16.48 -3.56 -44.37
N ARG A 237 17.12 -2.39 -44.42
CA ARG A 237 18.57 -2.27 -44.65
C ARG A 237 19.33 -2.10 -43.33
N THR A 238 18.75 -1.41 -42.37
CA THR A 238 19.37 -1.16 -41.07
C THR A 238 18.44 -1.61 -39.96
N VAL A 239 18.96 -2.33 -38.97
CA VAL A 239 18.24 -2.76 -37.79
C VAL A 239 19.14 -2.62 -36.56
N ILE A 240 18.60 -1.98 -35.51
CA ILE A 240 19.26 -1.82 -34.20
C ILE A 240 18.30 -2.32 -33.15
N ALA A 241 18.74 -3.25 -32.30
CA ALA A 241 17.98 -3.72 -31.15
C ALA A 241 18.86 -3.68 -29.88
N ILE A 242 18.49 -2.87 -28.91
CA ILE A 242 19.27 -2.64 -27.69
C ILE A 242 18.43 -3.04 -26.48
N PRO A 243 18.88 -4.00 -25.66
CA PRO A 243 18.17 -4.40 -24.46
C PRO A 243 18.22 -3.31 -23.39
N LEU A 244 17.06 -2.99 -22.81
CA LEU A 244 16.89 -2.07 -21.70
C LEU A 244 17.11 -2.85 -20.40
N ARG A 245 18.25 -2.65 -19.76
CA ARG A 245 18.65 -3.41 -18.56
C ARG A 245 18.47 -2.59 -17.29
N ARG A 246 18.05 -3.26 -16.24
CA ARG A 246 18.02 -2.67 -14.91
C ARG A 246 19.43 -2.25 -14.48
N ALA A 247 19.57 -1.04 -13.92
CA ALA A 247 20.85 -0.57 -13.40
C ALA A 247 21.27 -1.42 -12.20
N SER A 248 22.54 -1.85 -12.16
CA SER A 248 23.09 -2.50 -10.96
C SER A 248 23.12 -1.48 -9.83
N ARG A 249 22.32 -1.68 -8.76
CA ARG A 249 22.60 -1.04 -7.48
C ARG A 249 23.88 -1.65 -6.94
N GLN A 250 25.01 -0.97 -7.11
CA GLN A 250 26.17 -1.25 -6.25
C GLN A 250 25.71 -0.94 -4.82
N HIS A 251 25.51 -1.99 -4.03
CA HIS A 251 25.41 -1.86 -2.58
C HIS A 251 26.73 -1.23 -2.14
N ALA A 252 26.63 0.01 -1.66
CA ALA A 252 27.64 0.59 -0.79
C ALA A 252 27.49 -0.10 0.58
N ASP A 253 27.90 -1.36 0.66
CA ASP A 253 28.06 -2.06 1.93
C ASP A 253 29.41 -1.71 2.49
N ASN A 254 29.38 -0.98 3.61
CA ASN A 254 30.48 -0.77 4.52
C ASN A 254 31.08 -2.12 4.97
N GLY A 255 32.34 -2.32 4.65
CA GLY A 255 33.35 -3.02 5.46
C GLY A 255 33.02 -4.45 5.92
N GLY A 256 32.96 -5.39 5.00
CA GLY A 256 33.00 -6.82 5.33
C GLY A 256 33.74 -7.58 4.24
N SER A 257 34.82 -8.24 4.62
CA SER A 257 35.76 -9.02 3.79
C SER A 257 35.02 -10.04 2.90
N ALA A 258 34.70 -9.67 1.65
CA ALA A 258 34.05 -10.56 0.68
C ALA A 258 35.10 -11.48 0.05
N ARG A 259 34.98 -12.78 0.30
CA ARG A 259 35.63 -13.84 -0.47
C ARG A 259 35.14 -13.75 -1.91
N LEU A 260 36.09 -13.56 -2.83
CA LEU A 260 35.90 -13.64 -4.28
C LEU A 260 35.36 -15.02 -4.68
N ASN A 261 34.03 -15.13 -4.82
CA ASN A 261 33.44 -16.23 -5.56
C ASN A 261 33.48 -15.89 -7.06
N LYS A 262 34.35 -16.59 -7.79
CA LYS A 262 34.33 -16.66 -9.26
C LYS A 262 33.12 -17.52 -9.70
N GLY A 263 31.93 -16.93 -9.70
CA GLY A 263 30.71 -17.51 -10.24
C GLY A 263 30.01 -16.41 -11.03
N GLY A 264 29.70 -16.65 -12.31
CA GLY A 264 29.17 -15.67 -13.25
C GLY A 264 28.00 -14.85 -12.67
N SER A 265 28.13 -13.53 -12.78
CA SER A 265 27.06 -12.59 -12.46
C SER A 265 25.79 -13.00 -13.23
N ALA A 266 24.70 -13.27 -12.54
CA ALA A 266 23.42 -13.54 -13.20
C ALA A 266 23.11 -12.35 -14.13
N PRO A 267 22.68 -12.59 -15.36
CA PRO A 267 22.39 -11.51 -16.29
C PRO A 267 21.30 -10.61 -15.70
N HIS A 268 21.57 -9.30 -15.65
CA HIS A 268 20.59 -8.32 -15.18
C HIS A 268 19.29 -8.48 -15.97
N PRO A 269 18.11 -8.47 -15.32
CA PRO A 269 16.84 -8.68 -16.01
C PRO A 269 16.63 -7.58 -17.06
N VAL A 270 16.30 -8.00 -18.28
CA VAL A 270 15.95 -7.12 -19.40
C VAL A 270 14.52 -6.66 -19.17
N LEU A 271 14.31 -5.35 -19.01
CA LEU A 271 13.01 -4.70 -18.82
C LEU A 271 12.24 -4.54 -20.13
N GLY A 272 12.97 -4.50 -21.24
CA GLY A 272 12.42 -4.29 -22.58
C GLY A 272 13.51 -4.18 -23.62
N VAL A 273 13.15 -3.77 -24.84
CA VAL A 273 14.08 -3.58 -25.96
C VAL A 273 13.75 -2.28 -26.68
N LEU A 274 14.76 -1.46 -26.92
CA LEU A 274 14.69 -0.35 -27.86
C LEU A 274 15.04 -0.90 -29.24
N TYR A 275 14.11 -0.78 -30.19
CA TYR A 275 14.25 -1.27 -31.55
C TYR A 275 14.14 -0.10 -32.54
N LEU A 276 15.08 -0.03 -33.49
CA LEU A 276 15.11 0.97 -34.55
C LEU A 276 15.31 0.27 -35.89
N ASP A 277 14.63 0.74 -36.92
CA ASP A 277 14.86 0.24 -38.29
C ASP A 277 14.76 1.32 -39.35
N SER A 278 15.32 1.00 -40.53
CA SER A 278 15.27 1.84 -41.74
C SER A 278 15.39 0.98 -43.00
N ARG A 279 14.67 1.38 -44.04
CA ARG A 279 14.75 0.78 -45.39
C ARG A 279 15.88 1.39 -46.23
N PHE A 280 16.43 2.52 -45.81
CA PHE A 280 17.54 3.15 -46.51
C PHE A 280 18.87 2.72 -45.91
N THR A 281 19.83 2.40 -46.80
CA THR A 281 21.22 2.24 -46.41
C THR A 281 21.73 3.61 -45.96
N SER A 282 21.91 3.80 -44.70
CA SER A 282 22.63 4.97 -44.24
C SER A 282 24.07 4.55 -43.93
N GLY A 283 24.99 4.91 -44.76
CA GLY A 283 26.41 4.94 -44.40
C GLY A 283 26.71 5.83 -43.19
N ASP A 284 25.71 6.49 -42.65
CA ASP A 284 25.74 7.43 -41.53
C ASP A 284 25.42 6.81 -40.17
N LEU A 285 24.83 5.60 -40.07
CA LEU A 285 24.64 4.94 -38.76
C LEU A 285 25.97 4.48 -38.14
N SER A 286 27.00 4.30 -38.95
CA SER A 286 28.38 4.08 -38.48
C SER A 286 28.99 5.31 -37.79
N GLY A 287 28.37 6.48 -37.91
CA GLY A 287 28.80 7.73 -37.26
C GLY A 287 28.16 8.03 -35.90
N VAL A 288 27.06 7.32 -35.53
CA VAL A 288 26.50 7.46 -34.19
C VAL A 288 27.30 6.57 -33.25
N SER A 289 28.01 7.21 -32.32
CA SER A 289 28.77 6.48 -31.30
C SER A 289 27.86 5.49 -30.55
N GLN A 290 28.25 4.22 -30.48
CA GLN A 290 27.56 3.20 -29.67
C GLN A 290 27.32 3.70 -28.23
N ASP A 291 28.21 4.57 -27.71
CA ASP A 291 28.08 5.19 -26.39
C ASP A 291 26.81 6.04 -26.26
N ILE A 292 26.38 6.71 -27.34
CA ILE A 292 25.16 7.50 -27.37
C ILE A 292 23.93 6.60 -27.28
N LEU A 293 23.90 5.52 -28.07
CA LEU A 293 22.81 4.54 -28.04
C LEU A 293 22.69 3.85 -26.69
N HIS A 294 23.83 3.51 -26.09
CA HIS A 294 23.87 2.95 -24.72
C HIS A 294 23.41 3.97 -23.66
N ALA A 295 23.75 5.24 -23.81
CA ALA A 295 23.28 6.27 -22.88
C ALA A 295 21.76 6.45 -22.97
N ILE A 296 21.20 6.43 -24.18
CA ILE A 296 19.76 6.48 -24.44
C ILE A 296 19.06 5.25 -23.82
N ALA A 297 19.59 4.05 -24.08
CA ALA A 297 19.02 2.82 -23.56
C ALA A 297 19.04 2.77 -22.01
N ARG A 298 20.12 3.23 -21.38
CA ARG A 298 20.21 3.34 -19.92
C ARG A 298 19.19 4.32 -19.35
N GLU A 299 18.99 5.46 -20.00
CA GLU A 299 18.00 6.45 -19.57
C GLU A 299 16.57 5.92 -19.74
N ALA A 300 16.27 5.23 -20.85
CA ALA A 300 15.01 4.56 -21.07
C ALA A 300 14.73 3.50 -19.99
N ALA A 301 15.72 2.66 -19.71
CA ALA A 301 15.61 1.64 -18.66
C ALA A 301 15.35 2.28 -17.27
N GLY A 302 16.02 3.39 -16.95
CA GLY A 302 15.81 4.12 -15.71
C GLY A 302 14.41 4.74 -15.59
N LEU A 303 13.85 5.26 -16.69
CA LEU A 303 12.47 5.78 -16.73
C LEU A 303 11.46 4.64 -16.48
N LEU A 304 11.64 3.50 -17.13
CA LEU A 304 10.78 2.32 -16.95
C LEU A 304 10.85 1.76 -15.54
N GLU A 305 12.05 1.66 -14.98
CA GLU A 305 12.23 1.18 -13.60
C GLU A 305 11.57 2.10 -12.58
N ASN A 306 11.74 3.41 -12.71
CA ASN A 306 11.11 4.39 -11.82
C ASN A 306 9.57 4.35 -11.91
N ALA A 307 9.03 4.17 -13.12
CA ALA A 307 7.60 4.02 -13.32
C ALA A 307 7.04 2.79 -12.64
N HIS A 308 7.70 1.65 -12.84
CA HIS A 308 7.30 0.40 -12.20
C HIS A 308 7.36 0.50 -10.66
N LEU A 309 8.42 1.11 -10.12
CA LEU A 309 8.53 1.34 -8.68
C LEU A 309 7.41 2.24 -8.14
N ALA A 310 7.05 3.31 -8.88
CA ALA A 310 5.96 4.19 -8.49
C ALA A 310 4.59 3.48 -8.50
N GLU A 311 4.34 2.61 -9.49
CA GLU A 311 3.12 1.78 -9.53
C GLU A 311 3.05 0.81 -8.35
N VAL A 312 4.16 0.13 -8.02
CA VAL A 312 4.24 -0.79 -6.89
C VAL A 312 4.03 -0.05 -5.57
N GLU A 313 4.66 1.11 -5.41
CA GLU A 313 4.51 1.96 -4.21
C GLU A 313 3.06 2.44 -4.04
N GLU A 314 2.44 2.90 -5.13
CA GLU A 314 1.04 3.35 -5.10
C GLU A 314 0.08 2.19 -4.78
N ALA A 315 0.30 1.00 -5.36
CA ALA A 315 -0.48 -0.19 -5.04
C ALA A 315 -0.32 -0.59 -3.56
N ALA A 316 0.91 -0.58 -3.04
CA ALA A 316 1.19 -0.86 -1.63
C ALA A 316 0.51 0.18 -0.71
N ARG A 317 0.56 1.46 -1.07
CA ARG A 317 -0.09 2.55 -0.32
C ARG A 317 -1.61 2.38 -0.28
N ARG A 318 -2.24 2.03 -1.40
CA ARG A 318 -3.69 1.76 -1.45
C ARG A 318 -4.05 0.57 -0.56
N TYR A 319 -3.29 -0.50 -0.64
CA TYR A 319 -3.51 -1.67 0.21
C TYR A 319 -3.39 -1.33 1.70
N GLN A 320 -2.38 -0.55 2.11
CA GLN A 320 -2.25 -0.09 3.48
C GLN A 320 -3.43 0.80 3.94
N GLN A 321 -3.95 1.66 3.06
CA GLN A 321 -5.13 2.46 3.36
C GLN A 321 -6.38 1.60 3.59
N GLU A 322 -6.61 0.59 2.75
CA GLU A 322 -7.72 -0.35 2.92
C GLU A 322 -7.60 -1.13 4.23
N LEU A 323 -6.39 -1.62 4.56
CA LEU A 323 -6.13 -2.28 5.84
C LEU A 323 -6.40 -1.37 7.04
N SER A 324 -5.97 -0.11 6.98
CA SER A 324 -6.23 0.87 8.06
C SER A 324 -7.72 1.15 8.25
N ILE A 325 -8.51 1.16 7.18
CA ILE A 325 -9.98 1.30 7.27
C ILE A 325 -10.58 0.05 7.92
N ALA A 326 -10.18 -1.15 7.50
CA ALA A 326 -10.64 -2.41 8.06
C ALA A 326 -10.31 -2.52 9.55
N ALA A 327 -9.08 -2.14 9.96
CA ALA A 327 -8.64 -2.09 11.35
C ALA A 327 -9.54 -1.18 12.21
N ARG A 328 -9.84 0.01 11.73
CA ARG A 328 -10.72 0.94 12.46
C ARG A 328 -12.14 0.40 12.62
N ILE A 329 -12.67 -0.29 11.63
CA ILE A 329 -13.99 -0.92 11.71
C ILE A 329 -13.95 -2.05 12.73
N GLN A 330 -12.95 -2.93 12.66
CA GLN A 330 -12.76 -4.03 13.61
C GLN A 330 -12.65 -3.52 15.05
N GLN A 331 -11.77 -2.56 15.32
CA GLN A 331 -11.58 -1.97 16.64
C GLN A 331 -12.88 -1.40 17.22
N ARG A 332 -13.74 -0.82 16.38
CA ARG A 332 -15.06 -0.34 16.82
C ARG A 332 -16.04 -1.47 17.11
N LEU A 333 -16.05 -2.53 16.30
CA LEU A 333 -16.89 -3.71 16.54
C LEU A 333 -16.45 -4.45 17.80
N MET A 334 -15.14 -4.55 18.02
CA MET A 334 -14.54 -5.22 19.18
C MET A 334 -14.39 -4.31 20.42
N SER A 335 -14.90 -3.07 20.35
CA SER A 335 -14.88 -2.18 21.53
C SER A 335 -15.82 -2.68 22.60
N VAL A 336 -15.25 -3.16 23.70
CA VAL A 336 -16.00 -3.71 24.84
C VAL A 336 -16.50 -2.61 25.74
N ARG A 337 -17.79 -2.66 26.07
CA ARG A 337 -18.37 -1.87 27.17
C ARG A 337 -18.51 -2.78 28.39
N ILE A 338 -17.66 -2.54 29.37
CA ILE A 338 -17.74 -3.29 30.63
C ILE A 338 -18.96 -2.79 31.41
N PRO A 339 -19.98 -3.63 31.61
CA PRO A 339 -21.17 -3.25 32.35
C PRO A 339 -20.86 -3.17 33.84
N ASP A 340 -21.41 -2.18 34.51
CA ASP A 340 -21.38 -2.06 35.97
C ASP A 340 -22.37 -3.05 36.60
N VAL A 341 -21.88 -3.93 37.46
CA VAL A 341 -22.67 -4.90 38.22
C VAL A 341 -22.22 -4.87 39.69
N PRO A 342 -23.16 -5.00 40.66
CA PRO A 342 -22.83 -4.81 42.08
C PRO A 342 -22.02 -5.96 42.69
N PHE A 343 -21.93 -7.10 42.01
CA PHE A 343 -21.32 -8.33 42.51
C PHE A 343 -20.00 -8.69 41.82
N ALA A 344 -19.57 -7.92 40.82
CA ALA A 344 -18.31 -8.19 40.12
C ALA A 344 -17.65 -6.92 39.59
N GLU A 345 -16.33 -6.92 39.58
CA GLU A 345 -15.53 -5.93 38.86
C GLU A 345 -14.81 -6.65 37.70
N VAL A 346 -14.85 -6.09 36.51
CA VAL A 346 -14.17 -6.61 35.32
C VAL A 346 -13.21 -5.57 34.77
N GLN A 347 -12.01 -5.98 34.45
CA GLN A 347 -11.04 -5.20 33.72
C GLN A 347 -10.56 -6.02 32.51
N GLY A 348 -10.37 -5.37 31.36
CA GLY A 348 -9.87 -6.04 30.17
C GLY A 348 -9.07 -5.08 29.31
N ARG A 349 -7.97 -5.59 28.74
CA ARG A 349 -7.12 -4.80 27.86
C ARG A 349 -6.42 -5.70 26.84
N ASN A 350 -6.39 -5.21 25.61
CA ASN A 350 -5.66 -5.81 24.51
C ASN A 350 -4.53 -4.85 24.06
N LEU A 351 -3.33 -5.38 23.88
CA LEU A 351 -2.19 -4.72 23.25
C LEU A 351 -1.89 -5.48 21.94
N PRO A 352 -2.37 -4.98 20.79
CA PRO A 352 -2.15 -5.66 19.53
C PRO A 352 -0.69 -5.54 19.07
N CYS A 353 -0.16 -6.62 18.47
CA CYS A 353 1.17 -6.64 17.86
C CYS A 353 1.18 -6.11 16.43
N GLN A 354 0.02 -6.09 15.76
CA GLN A 354 -0.20 -5.59 14.39
C GLN A 354 -1.38 -4.61 14.36
N GLU A 355 -1.63 -3.99 13.18
CA GLU A 355 -2.76 -3.07 12.99
C GLU A 355 -4.11 -3.76 13.20
N ILE A 356 -4.20 -5.06 12.91
CA ILE A 356 -5.39 -5.91 13.03
C ILE A 356 -5.00 -7.19 13.75
N GLY A 357 -5.65 -7.52 14.87
CA GLY A 357 -5.39 -8.71 15.68
C GLY A 357 -6.48 -9.79 15.55
N GLY A 358 -6.09 -11.05 15.86
CA GLY A 358 -7.00 -12.18 16.00
C GLY A 358 -7.66 -12.26 17.37
N ASP A 359 -6.98 -11.74 18.39
CA ASP A 359 -7.43 -11.71 19.77
C ASP A 359 -8.61 -10.77 19.98
N PHE A 360 -9.56 -11.25 20.78
CA PHE A 360 -10.60 -10.38 21.34
C PHE A 360 -11.04 -10.85 22.71
N PHE A 361 -11.55 -9.92 23.50
CA PHE A 361 -12.35 -10.23 24.69
C PHE A 361 -13.70 -9.54 24.60
N ASP A 362 -14.69 -10.07 25.35
CA ASP A 362 -16.00 -9.45 25.46
C ASP A 362 -16.57 -9.64 26.86
N VAL A 363 -17.50 -8.77 27.25
CA VAL A 363 -18.16 -8.81 28.54
C VAL A 363 -19.66 -8.69 28.34
N VAL A 364 -20.39 -9.75 28.67
CA VAL A 364 -21.83 -9.84 28.44
C VAL A 364 -22.58 -9.91 29.77
N ARG A 365 -23.47 -8.94 30.00
CA ARG A 365 -24.35 -8.93 31.17
C ARG A 365 -25.66 -9.64 30.84
N THR A 366 -26.09 -10.50 31.75
CA THR A 366 -27.45 -11.03 31.84
C THR A 366 -28.14 -10.49 33.13
N PRO A 367 -29.43 -10.76 33.35
CA PRO A 367 -30.09 -10.27 34.57
C PRO A 367 -29.38 -10.65 35.86
N ASP A 368 -28.90 -11.90 35.98
CA ASP A 368 -28.39 -12.49 37.22
C ASP A 368 -26.89 -12.87 37.15
N ALA A 369 -26.23 -12.60 36.03
CA ALA A 369 -24.84 -12.98 35.79
C ALA A 369 -24.09 -12.03 34.90
N ILE A 370 -22.76 -12.11 34.97
CA ILE A 370 -21.84 -11.50 34.03
C ILE A 370 -20.96 -12.59 33.40
N ALA A 371 -20.82 -12.56 32.07
CA ALA A 371 -19.93 -13.48 31.37
C ALA A 371 -18.77 -12.71 30.75
N VAL A 372 -17.57 -13.26 30.84
CA VAL A 372 -16.36 -12.80 30.17
C VAL A 372 -15.90 -13.85 29.18
N VAL A 373 -15.44 -13.39 28.02
CA VAL A 373 -14.92 -14.23 26.95
C VAL A 373 -13.55 -13.72 26.57
N LEU A 374 -12.59 -14.62 26.39
CA LEU A 374 -11.30 -14.32 25.80
C LEU A 374 -11.04 -15.36 24.71
N THR A 375 -10.65 -14.89 23.53
CA THR A 375 -10.45 -15.73 22.34
C THR A 375 -9.22 -15.29 21.60
N ASP A 376 -8.47 -16.28 21.12
CA ASP A 376 -7.38 -16.09 20.18
C ASP A 376 -7.63 -16.95 18.95
N VAL A 377 -7.57 -16.32 17.76
CA VAL A 377 -7.82 -16.95 16.45
C VAL A 377 -6.51 -17.28 15.77
N SER A 378 -6.32 -18.56 15.41
CA SER A 378 -5.10 -19.06 14.77
C SER A 378 -4.66 -18.23 13.56
N GLY A 379 -3.38 -17.84 13.55
CA GLY A 379 -2.74 -17.02 12.52
C GLY A 379 -2.96 -15.53 12.72
N LYS A 380 -2.47 -14.69 11.80
CA LYS A 380 -2.41 -13.24 11.97
C LYS A 380 -3.03 -12.48 10.80
N GLY A 381 -3.31 -11.20 11.01
CA GLY A 381 -3.81 -10.29 9.98
C GLY A 381 -5.30 -10.42 9.68
N VAL A 382 -5.70 -10.03 8.48
CA VAL A 382 -7.11 -9.81 8.10
C VAL A 382 -7.99 -11.04 8.25
N SER A 383 -7.47 -12.23 7.91
CA SER A 383 -8.26 -13.47 7.98
C SER A 383 -8.61 -13.85 9.43
N ALA A 384 -7.66 -13.74 10.36
CA ALA A 384 -7.89 -14.00 11.79
C ALA A 384 -8.86 -12.95 12.37
N ALA A 385 -8.67 -11.69 12.02
CA ALA A 385 -9.50 -10.58 12.47
C ALA A 385 -10.97 -10.69 12.03
N LEU A 386 -11.21 -11.08 10.77
CA LEU A 386 -12.57 -11.30 10.25
C LEU A 386 -13.24 -12.47 10.99
N LEU A 387 -12.52 -13.58 11.17
CA LEU A 387 -13.03 -14.75 11.85
C LEU A 387 -13.32 -14.43 13.32
N GLY A 388 -12.43 -13.70 13.99
CA GLY A 388 -12.63 -13.23 15.37
C GLY A 388 -13.91 -12.40 15.51
N SER A 389 -14.17 -11.47 14.57
CA SER A 389 -15.39 -10.66 14.57
C SER A 389 -16.67 -11.50 14.41
N VAL A 390 -16.63 -12.55 13.58
CA VAL A 390 -17.76 -13.48 13.42
C VAL A 390 -17.99 -14.28 14.69
N ILE A 391 -16.93 -14.86 15.26
CA ILE A 391 -16.99 -15.64 16.52
C ILE A 391 -17.52 -14.76 17.66
N GLN A 392 -17.01 -13.53 17.81
CA GLN A 392 -17.47 -12.58 18.82
C GLN A 392 -18.98 -12.34 18.70
N GLY A 393 -19.47 -12.02 17.50
CA GLY A 393 -20.90 -11.76 17.29
C GLY A 393 -21.77 -12.97 17.62
N MET A 394 -21.32 -14.18 17.29
CA MET A 394 -22.02 -15.42 17.61
C MET A 394 -22.07 -15.67 19.11
N ILE A 395 -20.93 -15.65 19.78
CA ILE A 395 -20.82 -15.90 21.24
C ILE A 395 -21.60 -14.83 22.01
N TYR A 396 -21.41 -13.55 21.67
CA TYR A 396 -22.16 -12.45 22.29
C TYR A 396 -23.68 -12.68 22.22
N SER A 397 -24.19 -12.98 21.02
CA SER A 397 -25.62 -13.21 20.81
C SER A 397 -26.18 -14.37 21.64
N GLN A 398 -25.44 -15.47 21.77
CA GLN A 398 -25.85 -16.63 22.55
C GLN A 398 -25.83 -16.35 24.05
N LEU A 399 -24.75 -15.74 24.55
CA LEU A 399 -24.59 -15.42 25.96
C LEU A 399 -25.62 -14.36 26.41
N ALA A 400 -25.92 -13.36 25.60
CA ALA A 400 -26.91 -12.34 25.91
C ALA A 400 -28.34 -12.89 26.04
N GLN A 401 -28.62 -14.03 25.38
CA GLN A 401 -29.88 -14.77 25.51
C GLN A 401 -29.89 -15.76 26.69
N GLY A 402 -28.82 -15.83 27.49
CA GLY A 402 -28.71 -16.73 28.64
C GLY A 402 -28.47 -18.20 28.27
N ILE A 403 -28.07 -18.48 27.03
CA ILE A 403 -27.72 -19.84 26.58
C ILE A 403 -26.53 -20.35 27.41
N SER A 404 -26.47 -21.66 27.71
CA SER A 404 -25.35 -22.28 28.45
C SER A 404 -24.03 -22.12 27.70
N LEU A 405 -22.90 -22.12 28.43
CA LEU A 405 -21.56 -21.92 27.82
C LEU A 405 -21.28 -22.98 26.76
N GLU A 406 -21.62 -24.25 27.09
CA GLU A 406 -21.42 -25.39 26.19
C GLU A 406 -22.17 -25.22 24.87
N ASN A 407 -23.43 -24.79 24.93
CA ASN A 407 -24.25 -24.61 23.73
C ASN A 407 -23.83 -23.41 22.92
N ALA A 408 -23.43 -22.31 23.58
CA ALA A 408 -22.92 -21.13 22.91
C ALA A 408 -21.62 -21.42 22.14
N VAL A 409 -20.69 -22.12 22.77
CA VAL A 409 -19.42 -22.53 22.15
C VAL A 409 -19.65 -23.58 21.06
N ALA A 410 -20.54 -24.55 21.27
CA ALA A 410 -20.88 -25.57 20.27
C ALA A 410 -21.49 -24.91 18.99
N ALA A 411 -22.32 -23.88 19.13
CA ALA A 411 -22.86 -23.16 17.99
C ALA A 411 -21.76 -22.49 17.13
N ALA A 412 -20.79 -21.82 17.78
CA ALA A 412 -19.65 -21.22 17.08
C ALA A 412 -18.74 -22.29 16.44
N HIS A 413 -18.46 -23.38 17.18
CA HIS A 413 -17.67 -24.50 16.68
C HIS A 413 -18.29 -25.14 15.43
N ASN A 414 -19.58 -25.47 15.47
CA ASN A 414 -20.28 -26.09 14.35
C ASN A 414 -20.30 -25.17 13.12
N PHE A 415 -20.49 -23.87 13.33
CA PHE A 415 -20.44 -22.92 12.25
C PHE A 415 -19.07 -22.90 11.55
N LEU A 416 -17.96 -22.93 12.32
CA LEU A 416 -16.62 -22.95 11.75
C LEU A 416 -16.37 -24.24 10.94
N CYS A 417 -16.78 -25.38 11.47
CA CYS A 417 -16.66 -26.67 10.78
C CYS A 417 -17.52 -26.75 9.50
N GLU A 418 -18.76 -26.22 9.53
CA GLU A 418 -19.64 -26.19 8.35
C GLU A 418 -19.15 -25.28 7.23
N LYS A 419 -18.49 -24.16 7.57
CA LYS A 419 -18.03 -23.18 6.58
C LYS A 419 -16.70 -23.52 5.96
N ASP A 420 -16.02 -24.55 6.43
CA ASP A 420 -14.70 -24.96 5.94
C ASP A 420 -13.75 -23.77 5.77
N VAL A 421 -13.49 -23.09 6.89
CA VAL A 421 -12.66 -21.88 6.92
C VAL A 421 -11.16 -22.17 6.74
N GLY A 422 -10.81 -23.30 6.16
CA GLY A 422 -9.47 -23.82 5.97
C GLY A 422 -8.85 -24.28 7.28
N ASP A 423 -7.54 -24.07 7.45
CA ASP A 423 -6.80 -24.51 8.65
C ASP A 423 -7.04 -23.61 9.88
N LYS A 424 -8.09 -22.76 9.85
CA LYS A 424 -8.36 -21.81 10.93
C LYS A 424 -9.19 -22.43 12.05
N TYR A 425 -8.72 -22.21 13.26
CA TYR A 425 -9.40 -22.57 14.52
C TYR A 425 -9.24 -21.42 15.51
N ALA A 426 -9.91 -21.49 16.63
CA ALA A 426 -9.70 -20.53 17.69
C ALA A 426 -9.61 -21.23 19.06
N THR A 427 -8.74 -20.70 19.91
CA THR A 427 -8.74 -21.02 21.32
C THR A 427 -9.66 -20.05 22.06
N MET A 428 -10.37 -20.51 23.07
CA MET A 428 -11.35 -19.68 23.76
C MET A 428 -11.47 -20.10 25.24
N VAL A 429 -11.60 -19.10 26.11
CA VAL A 429 -12.08 -19.31 27.46
C VAL A 429 -13.30 -18.44 27.74
N VAL A 430 -14.36 -19.04 28.29
CA VAL A 430 -15.59 -18.35 28.67
C VAL A 430 -15.84 -18.61 30.14
N ALA A 431 -16.06 -17.56 30.89
CA ALA A 431 -16.41 -17.64 32.31
C ALA A 431 -17.70 -16.84 32.56
N ARG A 432 -18.68 -17.48 33.27
CA ARG A 432 -19.93 -16.81 33.69
C ARG A 432 -20.03 -16.83 35.19
N LEU A 433 -20.00 -15.63 35.79
CA LEU A 433 -20.14 -15.42 37.22
C LEU A 433 -21.57 -15.02 37.56
N TRP A 434 -22.20 -15.76 38.45
CA TRP A 434 -23.52 -15.49 38.99
C TRP A 434 -23.43 -14.60 40.23
N GLU A 435 -24.49 -13.87 40.53
CA GLU A 435 -24.56 -12.97 41.72
C GLU A 435 -24.29 -13.74 43.04
N ASN A 436 -24.64 -15.00 43.12
CA ASN A 436 -24.38 -15.85 44.29
C ASN A 436 -22.91 -16.34 44.41
N GLY A 437 -22.03 -15.91 43.49
CA GLY A 437 -20.62 -16.34 43.45
C GLY A 437 -20.35 -17.67 42.76
N GLU A 438 -21.38 -18.32 42.21
CA GLU A 438 -21.19 -19.49 41.37
C GLU A 438 -20.53 -19.08 40.06
N LEU A 439 -19.48 -19.79 39.63
CA LEU A 439 -18.75 -19.56 38.39
C LEU A 439 -18.85 -20.77 37.49
N ASP A 440 -19.44 -20.61 36.32
CA ASP A 440 -19.33 -21.58 35.22
C ASP A 440 -18.10 -21.19 34.37
N LEU A 441 -17.22 -22.15 34.10
CA LEU A 441 -16.00 -21.98 33.33
C LEU A 441 -15.89 -23.02 32.21
N LEU A 442 -15.54 -22.60 31.02
CA LEU A 442 -15.29 -23.48 29.88
C LEU A 442 -14.05 -22.97 29.12
N ASN A 443 -13.01 -23.82 29.06
CA ASN A 443 -11.77 -23.58 28.35
C ASN A 443 -11.65 -24.51 27.14
N CYS A 444 -11.49 -23.93 25.95
CA CYS A 444 -11.38 -24.59 24.66
C CYS A 444 -9.96 -24.42 24.10
N GLY A 445 -9.00 -25.14 24.64
CA GLY A 445 -7.60 -25.12 24.21
C GLY A 445 -6.87 -23.80 24.42
N HIS A 446 -7.44 -22.94 25.25
CA HIS A 446 -6.84 -21.63 25.55
C HIS A 446 -5.84 -21.73 26.71
N VAL A 447 -4.98 -20.70 26.87
CA VAL A 447 -4.08 -20.57 28.04
C VAL A 447 -4.86 -20.79 29.33
N PRO A 448 -4.38 -21.65 30.24
CA PRO A 448 -5.11 -21.96 31.47
C PRO A 448 -5.36 -20.71 32.34
N PRO A 449 -6.62 -20.48 32.75
CA PRO A 449 -6.95 -19.38 33.66
C PRO A 449 -6.20 -19.47 35.00
N ARG A 450 -5.93 -18.32 35.61
CA ARG A 450 -5.29 -18.23 36.94
C ARG A 450 -6.31 -17.72 37.96
N LEU A 451 -6.66 -18.58 38.90
CA LEU A 451 -7.59 -18.25 40.00
C LEU A 451 -6.82 -17.90 41.27
N PHE A 452 -6.94 -16.67 41.71
CA PHE A 452 -6.39 -16.15 42.96
C PHE A 452 -7.47 -16.23 44.06
N SER A 453 -7.32 -17.12 45.03
CA SER A 453 -8.25 -17.30 46.13
C SER A 453 -7.52 -17.54 47.44
N GLY A 454 -7.81 -16.74 48.48
CA GLY A 454 -7.23 -16.89 49.81
C GLY A 454 -5.71 -16.86 49.84
N GLY A 455 -5.05 -16.08 48.98
CA GLY A 455 -3.58 -15.98 48.85
C GLY A 455 -2.92 -17.18 48.13
N LYS A 456 -3.70 -18.07 47.54
CA LYS A 456 -3.24 -19.14 46.67
C LYS A 456 -3.61 -18.89 45.24
N ILE A 457 -2.74 -19.32 44.33
CA ILE A 457 -2.99 -19.32 42.88
C ILE A 457 -3.25 -20.76 42.46
N THR A 458 -4.36 -20.99 41.79
CA THR A 458 -4.74 -22.31 41.27
C THR A 458 -5.10 -22.19 39.79
N GLU A 459 -4.92 -23.29 39.09
CA GLU A 459 -5.29 -23.44 37.70
C GLU A 459 -6.52 -24.37 37.64
N PRO A 460 -7.69 -23.83 37.19
CA PRO A 460 -8.88 -24.68 37.03
C PRO A 460 -8.67 -25.73 35.95
N ASP A 461 -8.88 -27.00 36.33
CA ASP A 461 -8.68 -28.13 35.42
C ASP A 461 -9.91 -28.35 34.52
N ASN A 462 -10.00 -27.55 33.48
CA ASN A 462 -11.03 -27.67 32.44
C ASN A 462 -10.41 -27.49 31.06
N ILE A 463 -10.28 -28.56 30.30
CA ILE A 463 -9.66 -28.58 28.98
C ILE A 463 -10.62 -29.24 27.99
N ASN A 464 -10.96 -28.49 26.93
CA ASN A 464 -11.66 -28.97 25.73
C ASN A 464 -10.81 -28.63 24.49
N PRO A 465 -11.03 -29.27 23.35
CA PRO A 465 -10.34 -28.90 22.10
C PRO A 465 -10.66 -27.46 21.65
N PRO A 466 -9.75 -26.81 20.93
CA PRO A 466 -10.04 -25.54 20.25
C PRO A 466 -11.27 -25.64 19.36
N ILE A 467 -12.00 -24.53 19.22
CA ILE A 467 -13.18 -24.46 18.36
C ILE A 467 -12.77 -24.44 16.88
N GLY A 468 -13.48 -25.19 16.03
CA GLY A 468 -13.20 -25.29 14.60
C GLY A 468 -12.05 -26.23 14.21
N LEU A 469 -11.32 -26.81 15.20
CA LEU A 469 -10.14 -27.65 14.90
C LEU A 469 -10.53 -29.11 14.54
N LEU A 470 -11.45 -29.68 15.25
CA LEU A 470 -11.86 -31.10 15.08
C LEU A 470 -13.38 -31.15 14.92
N PRO A 471 -13.93 -31.96 14.01
CA PRO A 471 -15.37 -32.14 13.91
C PRO A 471 -15.91 -32.96 15.10
N ASP A 472 -17.21 -32.90 15.32
CA ASP A 472 -17.95 -33.75 16.29
C ASP A 472 -17.47 -33.66 17.75
N VAL A 473 -17.10 -32.45 18.20
CA VAL A 473 -16.65 -32.20 19.57
C VAL A 473 -17.83 -31.88 20.48
N SER A 474 -17.82 -32.48 21.70
CA SER A 474 -18.72 -32.09 22.79
C SER A 474 -17.94 -31.28 23.82
N PHE A 475 -18.42 -30.11 24.14
CA PHE A 475 -17.81 -29.21 25.14
C PHE A 475 -18.38 -29.47 26.52
N ARG A 476 -17.52 -29.42 27.54
CA ARG A 476 -17.91 -29.64 28.95
C ARG A 476 -17.35 -28.52 29.80
N GLY A 477 -18.23 -27.73 30.40
CA GLY A 477 -17.89 -26.72 31.39
C GLY A 477 -17.63 -27.35 32.77
N MET A 478 -16.97 -26.56 33.60
CA MET A 478 -16.86 -26.85 35.03
C MET A 478 -17.57 -25.78 35.85
N ARG A 479 -17.98 -26.14 37.06
CA ARG A 479 -18.62 -25.21 37.98
C ARG A 479 -17.87 -25.15 39.29
N MET A 480 -17.70 -23.95 39.83
CA MET A 480 -17.02 -23.72 41.10
C MET A 480 -17.68 -22.57 41.88
N GLN A 481 -17.40 -22.48 43.18
CA GLN A 481 -17.89 -21.42 44.02
C GLN A 481 -16.75 -20.43 44.34
N LEU A 482 -16.89 -19.18 43.97
CA LEU A 482 -15.98 -18.11 44.34
C LEU A 482 -16.35 -17.50 45.67
N LYS A 483 -15.35 -16.99 46.40
CA LYS A 483 -15.50 -16.22 47.61
C LYS A 483 -15.30 -14.73 47.28
N PRO A 484 -15.92 -13.80 47.99
CA PRO A 484 -15.67 -12.39 47.83
C PRO A 484 -14.17 -12.07 47.92
N GLY A 485 -13.68 -11.35 46.94
CA GLY A 485 -12.25 -11.02 46.75
C GLY A 485 -11.45 -12.02 45.89
N ASP A 486 -12.06 -13.15 45.49
CA ASP A 486 -11.41 -14.03 44.53
C ASP A 486 -11.33 -13.38 43.16
N ARG A 487 -10.19 -13.61 42.48
CA ARG A 487 -9.86 -13.01 41.18
C ARG A 487 -9.57 -14.10 40.16
N LEU A 488 -10.22 -14.05 39.01
CA LEU A 488 -9.93 -14.89 37.85
C LEU A 488 -9.23 -14.07 36.79
N ILE A 489 -8.05 -14.50 36.37
CA ILE A 489 -7.25 -13.86 35.32
C ILE A 489 -7.18 -14.78 34.10
N LEU A 490 -7.57 -14.23 32.96
CA LEU A 490 -7.52 -14.86 31.65
C LEU A 490 -6.48 -14.10 30.82
N THR A 491 -5.61 -14.83 30.13
CA THR A 491 -4.57 -14.23 29.25
C THR A 491 -4.47 -15.01 27.97
N THR A 492 -4.15 -14.35 26.85
CA THR A 492 -3.72 -15.03 25.63
C THR A 492 -2.25 -15.45 25.75
N ASP A 493 -1.82 -16.31 24.85
CA ASP A 493 -0.44 -16.83 24.82
C ASP A 493 0.61 -15.74 24.57
N GLY A 494 0.24 -14.68 23.82
CA GLY A 494 1.12 -13.51 23.61
C GLY A 494 1.61 -12.85 24.92
N VAL A 495 0.95 -13.10 26.08
CA VAL A 495 1.45 -12.66 27.37
C VAL A 495 2.52 -13.60 27.90
N VAL A 496 2.27 -14.92 27.95
CA VAL A 496 3.20 -15.89 28.52
C VAL A 496 4.35 -16.25 27.59
N GLU A 497 4.13 -16.14 26.30
CA GLU A 497 5.12 -16.37 25.24
C GLU A 497 5.81 -15.09 24.75
N ALA A 498 5.57 -13.94 25.40
CA ALA A 498 6.31 -12.71 25.12
C ALA A 498 7.82 -12.95 25.26
N GLU A 499 8.58 -12.59 24.22
CA GLU A 499 10.03 -12.86 24.14
C GLU A 499 10.87 -11.62 24.49
N ASN A 500 11.96 -11.85 25.22
CA ASN A 500 13.00 -10.84 25.40
C ASN A 500 14.07 -10.92 24.29
N GLY A 501 15.03 -10.00 24.29
CA GLY A 501 16.12 -9.96 23.31
C GLY A 501 17.05 -11.19 23.29
N SER A 502 16.91 -12.12 24.24
CA SER A 502 17.63 -13.39 24.31
C SER A 502 16.80 -14.59 23.82
N GLY A 503 15.54 -14.38 23.43
CA GLY A 503 14.61 -15.46 23.04
C GLY A 503 14.04 -16.25 24.23
N GLU A 504 14.07 -15.68 25.45
CA GLU A 504 13.45 -16.28 26.62
C GLU A 504 12.00 -15.83 26.71
N PHE A 505 11.08 -16.77 27.07
CA PHE A 505 9.67 -16.47 27.28
C PHE A 505 9.41 -15.83 28.65
N PHE A 506 8.39 -14.99 28.74
CA PHE A 506 7.92 -14.36 29.98
C PHE A 506 7.49 -15.40 31.01
N GLY A 507 6.64 -16.33 30.62
CA GLY A 507 6.23 -17.51 31.37
C GLY A 507 5.26 -17.24 32.52
N TYR A 508 4.70 -18.33 33.05
CA TYR A 508 3.66 -18.28 34.09
C TYR A 508 4.16 -17.73 35.43
N GLU A 509 5.41 -17.97 35.83
CA GLU A 509 5.91 -17.48 37.12
C GLU A 509 5.97 -15.96 37.19
N ARG A 510 6.36 -15.31 36.08
CA ARG A 510 6.38 -13.85 36.01
C ARG A 510 4.96 -13.29 35.90
N LEU A 511 4.07 -13.98 35.15
CA LEU A 511 2.65 -13.65 35.09
C LEU A 511 2.02 -13.69 36.49
N ASP A 512 2.16 -14.78 37.24
CA ASP A 512 1.59 -14.97 38.56
C ASP A 512 2.08 -13.91 39.55
N ARG A 513 3.37 -13.58 39.52
CA ARG A 513 3.97 -12.53 40.35
C ARG A 513 3.41 -11.14 40.02
N ALA A 514 3.30 -10.83 38.74
CA ALA A 514 2.77 -9.55 38.29
C ALA A 514 1.26 -9.41 38.59
N ALA A 515 0.50 -10.46 38.32
CA ALA A 515 -0.94 -10.54 38.58
C ALA A 515 -1.29 -10.46 40.07
N ALA A 516 -0.43 -11.00 40.95
CA ALA A 516 -0.59 -10.86 42.40
C ALA A 516 -0.48 -9.38 42.86
N ALA A 517 0.27 -8.55 42.16
CA ALA A 517 0.39 -7.14 42.47
C ALA A 517 -0.83 -6.32 41.97
N SER A 518 -1.13 -6.37 40.68
CA SER A 518 -2.31 -5.73 40.07
C SER A 518 -2.48 -6.10 38.61
N PHE A 519 -3.65 -5.78 38.04
CA PHE A 519 -3.93 -5.91 36.62
C PHE A 519 -2.92 -5.14 35.75
N GLU A 520 -2.65 -3.87 36.08
CA GLU A 520 -1.70 -3.02 35.35
C GLU A 520 -0.25 -3.51 35.43
N ALA A 521 0.14 -4.16 36.55
CA ALA A 521 1.48 -4.69 36.75
C ALA A 521 1.82 -5.80 35.75
N ILE A 522 0.83 -6.52 35.20
CA ILE A 522 1.03 -7.54 34.17
C ILE A 522 1.63 -6.89 32.91
N PHE A 523 1.00 -5.84 32.40
CA PHE A 523 1.47 -5.17 31.18
C PHE A 523 2.81 -4.46 31.37
N GLN A 524 3.01 -3.88 32.56
CA GLN A 524 4.30 -3.27 32.91
C GLN A 524 5.42 -4.30 32.94
N ALA A 525 5.18 -5.47 33.55
CA ALA A 525 6.16 -6.55 33.64
C ALA A 525 6.49 -7.14 32.25
N VAL A 526 5.49 -7.35 31.39
CA VAL A 526 5.72 -7.78 30.00
C VAL A 526 6.56 -6.76 29.24
N LYS A 527 6.23 -5.47 29.32
CA LYS A 527 6.97 -4.40 28.66
C LYS A 527 8.41 -4.30 29.13
N GLU A 528 8.65 -4.40 30.43
CA GLU A 528 10.01 -4.38 31.01
C GLU A 528 10.82 -5.61 30.60
N PHE A 529 10.18 -6.78 30.51
CA PHE A 529 10.82 -8.02 30.11
C PHE A 529 11.21 -8.02 28.62
N CYS A 530 10.33 -7.56 27.73
CA CYS A 530 10.59 -7.46 26.29
C CYS A 530 11.62 -6.37 25.96
N GLY A 531 11.69 -5.28 26.77
CA GLY A 531 12.59 -4.16 26.54
C GLY A 531 12.35 -3.46 25.20
N SER A 532 13.31 -3.59 24.27
CA SER A 532 13.21 -3.06 22.90
C SER A 532 12.69 -4.06 21.87
N SER A 533 12.48 -5.33 22.26
CA SER A 533 11.93 -6.35 21.35
C SER A 533 10.45 -6.07 21.08
N PRO A 534 10.01 -6.11 19.82
CA PRO A 534 8.58 -5.97 19.50
C PRO A 534 7.82 -7.19 20.02
N LEU A 535 6.56 -6.99 20.38
CA LEU A 535 5.66 -8.10 20.69
C LEU A 535 5.48 -8.98 19.46
N GLN A 536 5.59 -10.29 19.66
CA GLN A 536 5.45 -11.27 18.60
C GLN A 536 3.97 -11.63 18.35
N ASP A 537 3.12 -11.53 19.40
CA ASP A 537 1.69 -11.76 19.32
C ASP A 537 0.89 -10.73 20.11
N ASP A 538 -0.44 -10.74 19.93
CA ASP A 538 -1.37 -9.89 20.66
C ASP A 538 -1.36 -10.25 22.15
N CYS A 539 -1.23 -9.27 23.04
CA CYS A 539 -1.23 -9.49 24.49
C CYS A 539 -2.58 -9.05 25.06
N THR A 540 -3.46 -10.00 25.32
CA THR A 540 -4.78 -9.72 25.88
C THR A 540 -4.88 -10.27 27.30
N VAL A 541 -5.40 -9.46 28.23
CA VAL A 541 -5.65 -9.86 29.63
C VAL A 541 -7.04 -9.43 30.01
N VAL A 542 -7.77 -10.32 30.68
CA VAL A 542 -9.07 -10.03 31.32
C VAL A 542 -9.02 -10.48 32.77
N GLU A 543 -9.44 -9.60 33.68
CA GLU A 543 -9.59 -9.88 35.10
C GLU A 543 -11.06 -9.79 35.48
N LEU A 544 -11.53 -10.82 36.20
CA LEU A 544 -12.86 -10.88 36.79
C LEU A 544 -12.70 -11.03 38.31
N VAL A 545 -13.18 -10.06 39.08
CA VAL A 545 -13.13 -10.07 40.55
C VAL A 545 -14.55 -10.27 41.09
N TYR A 546 -14.75 -11.28 41.95
CA TYR A 546 -16.02 -11.43 42.63
C TYR A 546 -16.09 -10.52 43.87
N SER A 547 -17.11 -9.70 43.94
CA SER A 547 -17.43 -8.84 45.07
C SER A 547 -18.79 -9.28 45.64
N ALA A 548 -18.90 -9.53 46.91
CA ALA A 548 -20.24 -9.78 47.50
C ALA A 548 -21.14 -8.57 47.22
N ALA A 549 -22.33 -8.79 46.69
CA ALA A 549 -23.29 -7.70 46.51
C ALA A 549 -23.40 -6.88 47.81
N LYS A 550 -23.04 -5.59 47.77
CA LYS A 550 -23.35 -4.69 48.87
C LYS A 550 -24.87 -4.74 49.05
N ALA A 551 -25.32 -5.35 50.16
CA ALA A 551 -26.72 -5.30 50.53
C ALA A 551 -27.20 -3.87 50.36
N ALA A 552 -28.17 -3.63 49.48
CA ALA A 552 -28.75 -2.31 49.29
C ALA A 552 -29.19 -1.83 50.66
N SER A 553 -28.48 -0.86 51.20
CA SER A 553 -28.88 -0.18 52.45
C SER A 553 -30.23 0.45 52.13
N ALA A 554 -31.28 -0.22 52.59
CA ALA A 554 -32.62 0.31 52.55
C ALA A 554 -32.62 1.62 53.35
N ALA A 555 -32.68 2.74 52.64
CA ALA A 555 -32.97 4.04 53.17
C ALA A 555 -34.40 4.42 52.77
#